data_95b351c82835be9ad86e43c9c611ef88
#
_entry.id   95b351c82835be9ad86e43c9c611ef88
#
_cell.length_a   1.000
_cell.length_b   1.000
_cell.length_c   1.000
_cell.angle_alpha   90.00
_cell.angle_beta   90.00
_cell.angle_gamma   90.00
#
_symmetry.space_group_name_H-M   'P 1'
#
loop_
_entity.id
_entity.type
_entity.pdbx_description
1 polymer ?
#
loop_
_entity_poly.entity_id
_entity_poly.type
_entity_poly.pdbx_seq_one_letter_code
_entity_poly.pdbx_strand_id
1 'polypeptide(L)'
;MKIAITGHSAGIGQALAKIYAAQGHEIVGLSRRNGYNIRSIPKLLTMIEPCDMFINNAQVGFAQTELLFAVYRSWQGKEGKKIINISTMLTSAPVSSLPGLEMTEYYVQKQALEETIRQLRHLRNWPKLCLVKPGGVATQPDQTSPRPYADVDHWAATLIKILDAGPDLEVEEIALGVNYP
;
A
#
# COMPACT_ATOMS: atom_id res chain seq x y z
N MET A 1 -3.63 -10.13 14.82
CA MET A 1 -2.36 -9.58 14.33
C MET A 1 -2.28 -8.10 14.70
N LYS A 2 -1.07 -7.57 14.78
CA LYS A 2 -0.80 -6.15 14.91
C LYS A 2 -0.39 -5.59 13.54
N ILE A 3 -1.12 -4.58 13.04
CA ILE A 3 -1.00 -4.08 11.66
C ILE A 3 -0.66 -2.60 11.66
N ALA A 4 0.49 -2.23 11.12
CA ALA A 4 0.85 -0.83 10.88
C ALA A 4 0.33 -0.36 9.52
N ILE A 5 -0.28 0.83 9.46
CA ILE A 5 -0.81 1.40 8.21
C ILE A 5 -0.40 2.86 8.08
N THR A 6 0.41 3.18 7.04
CA THR A 6 0.68 4.58 6.72
C THR A 6 -0.48 5.20 5.94
N GLY A 7 -0.84 6.46 6.27
CA GLY A 7 -1.97 7.14 5.63
C GLY A 7 -3.35 6.60 6.05
N HIS A 8 -3.46 6.02 7.25
CA HIS A 8 -4.68 5.39 7.78
C HIS A 8 -5.86 6.34 8.02
N SER A 9 -5.69 7.64 7.89
CA SER A 9 -6.70 8.63 8.28
C SER A 9 -7.62 9.10 7.13
N ALA A 10 -7.44 8.58 5.92
CA ALA A 10 -8.27 8.90 4.75
C ALA A 10 -8.14 7.81 3.66
N GLY A 11 -9.10 7.78 2.74
CA GLY A 11 -9.09 6.95 1.53
C GLY A 11 -8.84 5.46 1.79
N ILE A 12 -8.04 4.83 0.95
CA ILE A 12 -7.74 3.38 1.01
C ILE A 12 -7.20 2.98 2.39
N GLY A 13 -6.24 3.75 2.94
CA GLY A 13 -5.66 3.44 4.25
C GLY A 13 -6.69 3.45 5.39
N GLN A 14 -7.68 4.35 5.34
CA GLN A 14 -8.75 4.43 6.33
C GLN A 14 -9.72 3.24 6.18
N ALA A 15 -10.11 2.90 4.97
CA ALA A 15 -11.01 1.77 4.71
C ALA A 15 -10.39 0.45 5.18
N LEU A 16 -9.11 0.21 4.86
CA LEU A 16 -8.37 -0.97 5.32
C LEU A 16 -8.27 -1.01 6.86
N ALA A 17 -7.93 0.13 7.50
CA ALA A 17 -7.82 0.20 8.95
C ALA A 17 -9.15 -0.14 9.64
N LYS A 18 -10.28 0.38 9.13
CA LYS A 18 -11.63 0.13 9.64
C LYS A 18 -12.01 -1.35 9.55
N ILE A 19 -11.74 -2.00 8.41
CA ILE A 19 -12.12 -3.40 8.20
C ILE A 19 -11.26 -4.32 9.06
N TYR A 20 -9.94 -4.15 9.08
CA TYR A 20 -9.06 -4.96 9.92
C TYR A 20 -9.34 -4.78 11.42
N ALA A 21 -9.66 -3.55 11.87
CA ALA A 21 -10.08 -3.32 13.26
C ALA A 21 -11.39 -4.08 13.59
N ALA A 22 -12.37 -4.08 12.68
CA ALA A 22 -13.63 -4.82 12.84
C ALA A 22 -13.41 -6.35 12.88
N GLN A 23 -12.34 -6.84 12.27
CA GLN A 23 -11.91 -8.25 12.34
C GLN A 23 -11.12 -8.59 13.62
N GLY A 24 -10.96 -7.64 14.55
CA GLY A 24 -10.27 -7.85 15.82
C GLY A 24 -8.75 -7.68 15.75
N HIS A 25 -8.20 -7.05 14.71
CA HIS A 25 -6.78 -6.76 14.62
C HIS A 25 -6.42 -5.46 15.32
N GLU A 26 -5.22 -5.38 15.93
CA GLU A 26 -4.67 -4.16 16.51
C GLU A 26 -4.11 -3.27 15.39
N ILE A 27 -4.61 -2.03 15.27
CA ILE A 27 -4.20 -1.10 14.22
C ILE A 27 -3.24 -0.03 14.77
N VAL A 28 -2.03 0.00 14.23
CA VAL A 28 -1.05 1.07 14.44
C VAL A 28 -1.17 2.06 13.27
N GLY A 29 -2.04 3.03 13.43
CA GLY A 29 -2.29 4.03 12.39
C GLY A 29 -1.21 5.12 12.38
N LEU A 30 -0.58 5.34 11.22
CA LEU A 30 0.53 6.29 11.03
C LEU A 30 0.15 7.33 9.96
N SER A 31 -0.14 8.56 10.38
CA SER A 31 -0.50 9.65 9.47
C SER A 31 -0.03 11.01 10.00
N ARG A 32 -0.03 12.02 9.15
CA ARG A 32 0.29 13.40 9.55
C ARG A 32 -0.68 13.93 10.62
N ARG A 33 -1.94 13.46 10.61
CA ARG A 33 -2.97 13.89 11.58
C ARG A 33 -2.65 13.48 13.02
N ASN A 34 -1.93 12.37 13.20
CA ASN A 34 -1.47 11.90 14.51
C ASN A 34 0.06 12.01 14.69
N GLY A 35 0.70 12.92 13.93
CA GLY A 35 2.10 13.30 14.14
C GLY A 35 3.13 12.41 13.46
N TYR A 36 2.73 11.54 12.52
CA TYR A 36 3.64 10.68 11.77
C TYR A 36 3.78 11.14 10.31
N ASN A 37 4.96 11.62 9.97
CA ASN A 37 5.32 11.95 8.59
C ASN A 37 6.09 10.79 7.98
N ILE A 38 5.71 10.36 6.77
CA ILE A 38 6.37 9.24 6.07
C ILE A 38 7.87 9.48 5.82
N ARG A 39 8.32 10.74 5.78
CA ARG A 39 9.75 11.10 5.67
C ARG A 39 10.54 10.90 6.96
N SER A 40 9.87 10.75 8.11
CA SER A 40 10.52 10.54 9.41
C SER A 40 10.71 9.05 9.68
N ILE A 41 11.50 8.38 8.84
CA ILE A 41 11.68 6.92 8.82
C ILE A 41 12.06 6.35 10.19
N PRO A 42 13.04 6.89 10.96
CA PRO A 42 13.39 6.31 12.26
C PRO A 42 12.20 6.25 13.23
N LYS A 43 11.39 7.33 13.29
CA LYS A 43 10.19 7.38 14.13
C LYS A 43 9.15 6.35 13.69
N LEU A 44 8.99 6.14 12.38
CA LEU A 44 8.03 5.16 11.85
C LEU A 44 8.49 3.73 12.14
N LEU A 45 9.79 3.43 11.99
CA LEU A 45 10.34 2.10 12.25
C LEU A 45 10.06 1.64 13.68
N THR A 46 10.22 2.52 14.69
CA THR A 46 9.90 2.21 16.08
C THR A 46 8.47 1.73 16.27
N MET A 47 7.53 2.27 15.48
CA MET A 47 6.12 1.88 15.53
C MET A 47 5.80 0.64 14.69
N ILE A 48 6.51 0.45 13.59
CA ILE A 48 6.26 -0.64 12.63
C ILE A 48 6.93 -1.95 13.07
N GLU A 49 8.11 -1.87 13.66
CA GLU A 49 8.93 -3.04 14.00
C GLU A 49 8.19 -4.11 14.82
N PRO A 50 7.39 -3.77 15.87
CA PRO A 50 6.65 -4.76 16.66
C PRO A 50 5.39 -5.31 15.96
N CYS A 51 5.07 -4.85 14.74
CA CYS A 51 3.87 -5.29 14.01
C CYS A 51 4.11 -6.58 13.22
N ASP A 52 3.04 -7.31 12.92
CA ASP A 52 3.08 -8.54 12.11
C ASP A 52 2.96 -8.20 10.62
N MET A 53 2.20 -7.15 10.30
CA MET A 53 1.94 -6.68 8.94
C MET A 53 2.17 -5.18 8.86
N PHE A 54 2.73 -4.74 7.73
CA PHE A 54 2.87 -3.33 7.38
C PHE A 54 2.18 -3.03 6.06
N ILE A 55 1.23 -2.08 6.07
CA ILE A 55 0.58 -1.56 4.87
C ILE A 55 1.21 -0.21 4.53
N ASN A 56 2.08 -0.24 3.52
CA ASN A 56 2.81 0.91 3.01
C ASN A 56 1.95 1.65 1.97
N ASN A 57 1.02 2.50 2.46
CA ASN A 57 0.00 3.14 1.65
C ASN A 57 0.27 4.63 1.39
N ALA A 58 0.78 5.38 2.37
CA ALA A 58 1.06 6.81 2.17
C ALA A 58 2.15 7.04 1.13
N GLN A 59 1.97 8.08 0.30
CA GLN A 59 2.93 8.46 -0.74
C GLN A 59 3.29 9.94 -0.61
N VAL A 60 4.59 10.25 -0.62
CA VAL A 60 5.16 11.61 -0.74
C VAL A 60 6.56 11.49 -1.36
N GLY A 61 6.71 11.86 -2.61
CA GLY A 61 7.98 11.69 -3.32
C GLY A 61 8.42 10.21 -3.30
N PHE A 62 9.69 9.97 -3.08
CA PHE A 62 10.26 8.61 -2.95
C PHE A 62 10.19 8.02 -1.54
N ALA A 63 9.63 8.75 -0.56
CA ALA A 63 9.62 8.32 0.84
C ALA A 63 8.90 6.98 1.07
N GLN A 64 7.94 6.61 0.22
CA GLN A 64 7.29 5.30 0.28
C GLN A 64 8.27 4.16 -0.05
N THR A 65 9.12 4.35 -1.04
CA THR A 65 10.17 3.39 -1.43
C THR A 65 11.29 3.33 -0.39
N GLU A 66 11.70 4.47 0.14
CA GLU A 66 12.71 4.54 1.20
C GLU A 66 12.24 3.83 2.47
N LEU A 67 10.96 4.03 2.86
CA LEU A 67 10.37 3.36 4.01
C LEU A 67 10.25 1.85 3.76
N LEU A 68 9.92 1.40 2.54
CA LEU A 68 9.94 -0.02 2.20
C LEU A 68 11.30 -0.64 2.46
N PHE A 69 12.41 -0.02 1.97
CA PHE A 69 13.76 -0.52 2.23
C PHE A 69 14.08 -0.58 3.73
N ALA A 70 13.70 0.44 4.48
CA ALA A 70 13.98 0.51 5.91
C ALA A 70 13.25 -0.60 6.69
N VAL A 71 11.95 -0.81 6.41
CA VAL A 71 11.16 -1.88 7.04
C VAL A 71 11.66 -3.26 6.60
N TYR A 72 11.96 -3.44 5.32
CA TYR A 72 12.48 -4.71 4.81
C TYR A 72 13.77 -5.11 5.53
N ARG A 73 14.72 -4.17 5.67
CA ARG A 73 15.99 -4.42 6.41
C ARG A 73 15.73 -4.77 7.88
N SER A 74 14.81 -4.06 8.54
CA SER A 74 14.46 -4.32 9.96
C SER A 74 13.79 -5.68 10.14
N TRP A 75 13.06 -6.17 9.14
CA TRP A 75 12.33 -7.43 9.18
C TRP A 75 13.02 -8.58 8.45
N GLN A 76 14.19 -8.35 7.87
CA GLN A 76 14.94 -9.39 7.15
C GLN A 76 15.19 -10.61 8.03
N GLY A 77 14.81 -11.78 7.54
CA GLY A 77 14.91 -13.06 8.25
C GLY A 77 13.87 -13.28 9.37
N LYS A 78 12.97 -12.33 9.62
CA LYS A 78 11.89 -12.49 10.63
C LYS A 78 10.69 -13.16 9.97
N GLU A 79 10.45 -14.43 10.30
CA GLU A 79 9.31 -15.20 9.77
C GLU A 79 7.96 -14.60 10.14
N GLY A 80 6.96 -14.84 9.31
CA GLY A 80 5.59 -14.38 9.52
C GLY A 80 5.33 -12.90 9.23
N LYS A 81 6.37 -12.10 8.94
CA LYS A 81 6.22 -10.68 8.60
C LYS A 81 5.76 -10.49 7.15
N LYS A 82 4.80 -9.57 6.94
CA LYS A 82 4.24 -9.26 5.61
C LYS A 82 4.21 -7.75 5.36
N ILE A 83 4.66 -7.31 4.18
CA ILE A 83 4.55 -5.92 3.74
C ILE A 83 3.63 -5.85 2.51
N ILE A 84 2.55 -5.08 2.62
CA ILE A 84 1.63 -4.79 1.52
C ILE A 84 1.93 -3.38 1.03
N ASN A 85 2.28 -3.24 -0.24
CA ASN A 85 2.63 -1.96 -0.84
C ASN A 85 1.53 -1.50 -1.79
N ILE A 86 0.96 -0.32 -1.53
CA ILE A 86 -0.08 0.27 -2.37
C ILE A 86 0.58 1.13 -3.45
N SER A 87 0.55 0.65 -4.69
CA SER A 87 0.96 1.38 -5.89
C SER A 87 -0.25 1.94 -6.65
N THR A 88 -0.31 1.79 -7.96
CA THR A 88 -1.40 2.26 -8.83
C THR A 88 -1.40 1.51 -10.16
N MET A 89 -2.57 1.30 -10.76
CA MET A 89 -2.67 0.80 -12.14
C MET A 89 -2.14 1.78 -13.19
N LEU A 90 -1.94 3.05 -12.81
CA LEU A 90 -1.36 4.06 -13.71
C LEU A 90 0.01 3.65 -14.25
N THR A 91 0.81 2.91 -13.46
CA THR A 91 2.12 2.39 -13.87
C THR A 91 2.06 1.40 -15.03
N SER A 92 0.89 0.87 -15.36
CA SER A 92 0.65 0.01 -16.50
C SER A 92 0.18 0.78 -17.76
N ALA A 93 -0.07 2.10 -17.63
CA ALA A 93 -0.46 2.95 -18.76
C ALA A 93 0.77 3.39 -19.56
N PRO A 94 0.61 3.67 -20.88
CA PRO A 94 1.67 4.28 -21.67
C PRO A 94 2.08 5.65 -21.11
N VAL A 95 3.39 5.90 -20.99
CA VAL A 95 3.91 7.20 -20.49
C VAL A 95 3.39 8.39 -21.29
N SER A 96 3.20 8.21 -22.61
CA SER A 96 2.63 9.24 -23.50
C SER A 96 1.20 9.67 -23.14
N SER A 97 0.50 8.93 -22.31
CA SER A 97 -0.86 9.26 -21.85
C SER A 97 -0.91 10.05 -20.54
N LEU A 98 0.26 10.36 -19.94
CA LEU A 98 0.31 11.04 -18.65
C LEU A 98 0.18 12.57 -18.84
N PRO A 99 -0.79 13.22 -18.19
CA PRO A 99 -0.96 14.67 -18.29
C PRO A 99 -0.02 15.42 -17.35
N GLY A 100 1.01 16.06 -17.91
CA GLY A 100 1.86 17.01 -17.21
C GLY A 100 2.93 16.41 -16.29
N LEU A 101 3.77 17.29 -15.76
CA LEU A 101 4.95 16.95 -14.98
C LEU A 101 4.62 16.23 -13.66
N GLU A 102 3.62 16.70 -12.93
CA GLU A 102 3.23 16.11 -11.63
C GLU A 102 2.83 14.65 -11.75
N MET A 103 2.08 14.30 -12.79
CA MET A 103 1.70 12.91 -13.05
C MET A 103 2.89 12.06 -13.48
N THR A 104 3.83 12.65 -14.21
CA THR A 104 5.08 11.99 -14.59
C THR A 104 5.95 11.69 -13.36
N GLU A 105 6.09 12.66 -12.45
CA GLU A 105 6.81 12.44 -11.18
C GLU A 105 6.15 11.34 -10.34
N TYR A 106 4.84 11.40 -10.17
CA TYR A 106 4.08 10.37 -9.45
C TYR A 106 4.27 8.98 -10.08
N TYR A 107 4.18 8.89 -11.40
CA TYR A 107 4.43 7.66 -12.15
C TYR A 107 5.83 7.09 -11.85
N VAL A 108 6.87 7.91 -11.98
CA VAL A 108 8.26 7.50 -11.74
C VAL A 108 8.45 7.02 -10.29
N GLN A 109 7.86 7.72 -9.31
CA GLN A 109 7.93 7.32 -7.91
C GLN A 109 7.27 5.96 -7.67
N LYS A 110 6.12 5.70 -8.31
CA LYS A 110 5.43 4.41 -8.22
C LYS A 110 6.17 3.29 -8.97
N GLN A 111 6.76 3.57 -10.12
CA GLN A 111 7.62 2.62 -10.82
C GLN A 111 8.84 2.24 -9.98
N ALA A 112 9.47 3.20 -9.31
CA ALA A 112 10.58 2.91 -8.39
C ALA A 112 10.17 1.99 -7.23
N LEU A 113 8.97 2.19 -6.67
CA LEU A 113 8.42 1.31 -5.65
C LEU A 113 8.21 -0.11 -6.19
N GLU A 114 7.57 -0.24 -7.35
CA GLU A 114 7.27 -1.55 -7.98
C GLU A 114 8.55 -2.31 -8.34
N GLU A 115 9.53 -1.62 -8.93
CA GLU A 115 10.83 -2.22 -9.24
C GLU A 115 11.56 -2.68 -7.96
N THR A 116 11.53 -1.86 -6.90
CA THR A 116 12.11 -2.24 -5.61
C THR A 116 11.47 -3.51 -5.07
N ILE A 117 10.14 -3.63 -5.12
CA ILE A 117 9.43 -4.83 -4.66
C ILE A 117 9.87 -6.05 -5.48
N ARG A 118 9.97 -5.91 -6.81
CA ARG A 118 10.38 -6.99 -7.71
C ARG A 118 11.79 -7.48 -7.37
N GLN A 119 12.73 -6.56 -7.17
CA GLN A 119 14.11 -6.91 -6.82
C GLN A 119 14.22 -7.54 -5.43
N LEU A 120 13.51 -7.03 -4.43
CA LEU A 120 13.54 -7.60 -3.08
C LEU A 120 12.93 -9.00 -3.02
N ARG A 121 11.93 -9.33 -3.85
CA ARG A 121 11.37 -10.69 -3.94
C ARG A 121 12.37 -11.71 -4.41
N HIS A 122 13.30 -11.34 -5.30
CA HIS A 122 14.35 -12.27 -5.75
C HIS A 122 15.27 -12.75 -4.61
N LEU A 123 15.35 -12.01 -3.51
CA LEU A 123 16.12 -12.42 -2.33
C LEU A 123 15.48 -13.59 -1.59
N ARG A 124 14.22 -13.95 -1.90
CA ARG A 124 13.45 -15.09 -1.37
C ARG A 124 13.49 -15.24 0.16
N ASN A 125 13.58 -14.12 0.87
CA ASN A 125 13.62 -14.05 2.32
C ASN A 125 12.35 -13.40 2.88
N TRP A 126 12.16 -13.51 4.21
CA TRP A 126 11.20 -12.68 4.91
C TRP A 126 11.70 -11.22 4.98
N PRO A 127 10.79 -10.24 5.01
CA PRO A 127 9.33 -10.35 5.00
C PRO A 127 8.75 -10.71 3.62
N LYS A 128 7.54 -11.29 3.61
CA LYS A 128 6.77 -11.48 2.37
C LYS A 128 6.28 -10.14 1.84
N LEU A 129 6.37 -9.96 0.51
CA LEU A 129 6.03 -8.70 -0.15
C LEU A 129 4.84 -8.87 -1.10
N CYS A 130 3.79 -8.07 -0.88
CA CYS A 130 2.67 -7.97 -1.79
C CYS A 130 2.62 -6.58 -2.43
N LEU A 131 2.44 -6.54 -3.75
CA LEU A 131 2.17 -5.33 -4.53
C LEU A 131 0.69 -5.25 -4.84
N VAL A 132 0.05 -4.14 -4.47
CA VAL A 132 -1.34 -3.86 -4.80
C VAL A 132 -1.40 -2.64 -5.71
N LYS A 133 -2.05 -2.79 -6.86
CA LYS A 133 -2.22 -1.74 -7.88
C LYS A 133 -3.70 -1.36 -7.96
N PRO A 134 -4.16 -0.35 -7.19
CA PRO A 134 -5.51 0.18 -7.34
C PRO A 134 -5.72 0.82 -8.70
N GLY A 135 -6.90 0.61 -9.27
CA GLY A 135 -7.46 1.44 -10.34
C GLY A 135 -8.08 2.72 -9.79
N GLY A 136 -9.10 3.22 -10.46
CA GLY A 136 -9.86 4.37 -9.96
C GLY A 136 -10.66 3.98 -8.70
N VAL A 137 -10.29 4.54 -7.55
CA VAL A 137 -10.99 4.36 -6.26
C VAL A 137 -11.41 5.73 -5.72
N ALA A 138 -12.65 5.89 -5.32
CA ALA A 138 -13.19 7.13 -4.74
C ALA A 138 -12.62 7.34 -3.33
N THR A 139 -11.54 8.09 -3.23
CA THR A 139 -10.83 8.36 -1.96
C THR A 139 -11.18 9.72 -1.35
N GLN A 140 -11.92 10.56 -2.07
CA GLN A 140 -12.40 11.88 -1.66
C GLN A 140 -13.89 12.02 -1.96
N PRO A 141 -14.69 12.68 -1.10
CA PRO A 141 -16.15 12.79 -1.28
C PRO A 141 -16.58 13.44 -2.60
N ASP A 142 -15.83 14.44 -3.06
CA ASP A 142 -16.16 15.25 -4.24
C ASP A 142 -15.34 14.88 -5.48
N GLN A 143 -14.77 13.68 -5.49
CA GLN A 143 -13.93 13.24 -6.60
C GLN A 143 -14.79 12.95 -7.83
N THR A 144 -14.70 13.83 -8.84
CA THR A 144 -15.36 13.67 -10.12
C THR A 144 -14.39 13.17 -11.18
N SER A 145 -14.84 12.28 -12.04
CA SER A 145 -14.08 11.78 -13.18
C SER A 145 -15.05 11.37 -14.30
N PRO A 146 -14.66 11.51 -15.56
CA PRO A 146 -15.43 10.95 -16.68
C PRO A 146 -15.49 9.40 -16.64
N ARG A 147 -14.63 8.78 -15.84
CA ARG A 147 -14.63 7.33 -15.60
C ARG A 147 -15.15 7.02 -14.20
N PRO A 148 -15.93 5.94 -14.01
CA PRO A 148 -16.40 5.55 -12.70
C PRO A 148 -15.24 5.19 -11.77
N TYR A 149 -15.42 5.50 -10.48
CA TYR A 149 -14.55 5.05 -9.41
C TYR A 149 -15.19 3.91 -8.64
N ALA A 150 -14.41 2.98 -8.14
CA ALA A 150 -14.87 2.00 -7.18
C ALA A 150 -15.18 2.69 -5.84
N ASP A 151 -16.25 2.26 -5.18
CA ASP A 151 -16.46 2.59 -3.77
C ASP A 151 -15.28 2.08 -2.93
N VAL A 152 -14.71 2.93 -2.07
CA VAL A 152 -13.49 2.63 -1.34
C VAL A 152 -13.66 1.52 -0.31
N ASP A 153 -14.81 1.46 0.39
CA ASP A 153 -15.07 0.43 1.40
C ASP A 153 -15.29 -0.94 0.71
N HIS A 154 -16.03 -0.97 -0.41
CA HIS A 154 -16.22 -2.19 -1.20
C HIS A 154 -14.90 -2.68 -1.80
N TRP A 155 -14.09 -1.78 -2.36
CA TRP A 155 -12.77 -2.10 -2.91
C TRP A 155 -11.85 -2.68 -1.85
N ALA A 156 -11.77 -2.04 -0.66
CA ALA A 156 -10.94 -2.50 0.45
C ALA A 156 -11.40 -3.88 0.98
N ALA A 157 -12.71 -4.10 1.10
CA ALA A 157 -13.25 -5.40 1.51
C ALA A 157 -12.91 -6.51 0.51
N THR A 158 -12.97 -6.22 -0.78
CA THR A 158 -12.59 -7.16 -1.83
C THR A 158 -11.10 -7.47 -1.78
N LEU A 159 -10.26 -6.45 -1.65
CA LEU A 159 -8.81 -6.63 -1.51
C LEU A 159 -8.46 -7.55 -0.33
N ILE A 160 -9.05 -7.29 0.85
CA ILE A 160 -8.78 -8.10 2.05
C ILE A 160 -9.16 -9.56 1.84
N LYS A 161 -10.32 -9.85 1.22
CA LYS A 161 -10.71 -11.23 0.88
C LYS A 161 -9.69 -11.93 -0.02
N ILE A 162 -9.08 -11.21 -0.97
CA ILE A 162 -8.05 -11.77 -1.84
C ILE A 162 -6.75 -12.01 -1.05
N LEU A 163 -6.36 -11.07 -0.19
CA LEU A 163 -5.14 -11.17 0.63
C LEU A 163 -5.21 -12.30 1.66
N ASP A 164 -6.42 -12.67 2.08
CA ASP A 164 -6.72 -13.74 3.05
C ASP A 164 -7.06 -15.08 2.35
N ALA A 165 -6.63 -15.28 1.12
CA ALA A 165 -6.98 -16.44 0.27
C ALA A 165 -6.56 -17.82 0.83
N GLY A 166 -5.89 -17.87 1.96
CA GLY A 166 -5.52 -19.09 2.70
C GLY A 166 -4.03 -19.19 3.02
N PRO A 167 -3.67 -20.06 3.98
CA PRO A 167 -2.29 -20.17 4.47
C PRO A 167 -1.32 -20.74 3.44
N ASP A 168 -1.82 -21.50 2.47
CA ASP A 168 -1.01 -22.21 1.47
C ASP A 168 -0.74 -21.36 0.21
N LEU A 169 -1.34 -20.16 0.14
CA LEU A 169 -1.21 -19.27 -1.01
C LEU A 169 -0.52 -17.97 -0.63
N GLU A 170 0.42 -17.55 -1.46
CA GLU A 170 1.04 -16.23 -1.35
C GLU A 170 0.55 -15.33 -2.48
N VAL A 171 -0.10 -14.23 -2.11
CA VAL A 171 -0.51 -13.22 -3.08
C VAL A 171 0.65 -12.24 -3.27
N GLU A 172 1.30 -12.33 -4.41
CA GLU A 172 2.45 -11.47 -4.74
C GLU A 172 2.03 -10.13 -5.35
N GLU A 173 1.06 -10.17 -6.28
CA GLU A 173 0.60 -8.96 -6.98
C GLU A 173 -0.91 -9.01 -7.23
N ILE A 174 -1.57 -7.87 -7.03
CA ILE A 174 -2.99 -7.67 -7.30
C ILE A 174 -3.16 -6.35 -8.06
N ALA A 175 -3.81 -6.41 -9.23
CA ALA A 175 -4.36 -5.24 -9.90
C ALA A 175 -5.88 -5.28 -9.75
N LEU A 176 -6.46 -4.30 -9.05
CA LEU A 176 -7.89 -4.26 -8.75
C LEU A 176 -8.48 -2.90 -9.15
N GLY A 177 -9.21 -2.88 -10.22
CA GLY A 177 -9.86 -1.70 -10.79
C GLY A 177 -11.36 -1.86 -10.96
N VAL A 178 -12.01 -0.82 -11.48
CA VAL A 178 -13.44 -0.86 -11.85
C VAL A 178 -13.61 -1.67 -13.12
N ASN A 179 -14.65 -2.49 -13.16
CA ASN A 179 -15.09 -3.10 -14.40
C ASN A 179 -15.78 -2.03 -15.27
N TYR A 180 -15.24 -1.78 -16.44
CA TYR A 180 -15.88 -0.92 -17.43
C TYR A 180 -16.74 -1.78 -18.34
N PRO A 181 -18.00 -1.39 -18.56
CA PRO A 181 -18.86 -2.07 -19.53
C PRO A 181 -18.37 -1.93 -20.97
#